data_3d728c9cac8765c435d6df16b2e2f0ea
#
_entry.id   3d728c9cac8765c435d6df16b2e2f0ea
#
_cell.length_a   1.000
_cell.length_b   1.000
_cell.length_c   1.000
_cell.angle_alpha   90.00
_cell.angle_beta   90.00
_cell.angle_gamma   90.00
#
_symmetry.space_group_name_H-M   'P 1'
#
loop_
_entity.id
_entity.type
_entity.pdbx_description
1 polymer ?
#
loop_
_entity_poly.entity_id
_entity_poly.type
_entity_poly.pdbx_seq_one_letter_code
_entity_poly.pdbx_strand_id
1 'polypeptide(L)'
;MNLVGITNENEFYTNHYLSEIFEKDTSDQISSWQEKENQDENYKTPFKKLRGIGPSYLELLKELNKKNSKIEDKIEAQREFMKLFLDIFDYEYKQQSIDIDEFSVPLLSSVAKSDGLPYLYIVESFCEEECDILTTTLKKEQLKELDTFNGEQNFDSIITSHIFTQNFPPRWVMVVNAHQIVLIERAKWAQKRYLRFDIKDIIERKEDNTLKAFSILLHKDTIAPTDGLSLLDTLDENSHKHAFGVTEDLKYSLRNAVELLGNEAIFYYKQNSIDILNK
;
A
#
# COMPACT_ATOMS: atom_id res chain seq x y z
N MET A 1 14.25 -6.62 6.66
CA MET A 1 14.36 -5.83 5.41
C MET A 1 13.92 -4.39 5.67
N ASN A 2 14.69 -3.38 5.28
CA ASN A 2 14.25 -1.98 5.38
C ASN A 2 13.70 -1.56 4.01
N LEU A 3 12.40 -1.23 3.95
CA LEU A 3 11.72 -0.82 2.72
C LEU A 3 11.61 0.72 2.69
N VAL A 4 12.66 1.37 2.25
CA VAL A 4 12.71 2.84 2.21
C VAL A 4 11.63 3.39 1.29
N GLY A 5 10.87 4.36 1.76
CA GLY A 5 9.73 4.94 1.05
C GLY A 5 8.43 4.11 1.14
N ILE A 6 8.43 2.98 1.86
CA ILE A 6 7.21 2.20 2.15
C ILE A 6 6.94 2.26 3.65
N THR A 7 5.83 2.87 4.03
CA THR A 7 5.37 2.98 5.41
C THR A 7 4.19 2.05 5.67
N ASN A 8 4.30 1.27 6.72
CA ASN A 8 3.32 0.30 7.17
C ASN A 8 2.47 0.92 8.30
N GLU A 9 1.43 1.63 7.93
CA GLU A 9 0.62 2.38 8.90
C GLU A 9 -0.22 1.44 9.76
N ASN A 10 -0.10 1.62 11.07
CA ASN A 10 -0.81 0.84 12.09
C ASN A 10 -0.72 -0.68 11.90
N GLU A 11 0.44 -1.15 11.38
CA GLU A 11 0.67 -2.57 11.12
C GLU A 11 -0.36 -3.18 10.16
N PHE A 12 -0.44 -2.66 8.94
CA PHE A 12 -1.20 -3.30 7.85
C PHE A 12 -0.77 -4.76 7.67
N TYR A 13 0.54 -5.00 7.64
CA TYR A 13 1.19 -6.29 7.93
C TYR A 13 1.97 -6.16 9.24
N THR A 14 2.26 -7.27 9.94
CA THR A 14 3.12 -7.18 11.13
C THR A 14 4.53 -6.76 10.73
N ASN A 15 5.18 -5.92 11.57
CA ASN A 15 6.52 -5.40 11.26
C ASN A 15 7.55 -6.54 11.13
N HIS A 16 7.44 -7.58 11.96
CA HIS A 16 8.28 -8.77 11.86
C HIS A 16 8.13 -9.47 10.51
N TYR A 17 6.89 -9.60 10.02
CA TYR A 17 6.61 -10.21 8.73
C TYR A 17 7.28 -9.46 7.58
N LEU A 18 7.13 -8.14 7.54
CA LEU A 18 7.74 -7.31 6.50
C LEU A 18 9.27 -7.35 6.52
N SER A 19 9.88 -7.41 7.72
CA SER A 19 11.34 -7.37 7.83
C SER A 19 12.01 -8.70 7.49
N GLU A 20 11.40 -9.85 7.85
CA GLU A 20 12.06 -11.15 7.84
C GLU A 20 11.47 -12.17 6.86
N ILE A 21 10.16 -12.07 6.56
CA ILE A 21 9.42 -13.14 5.87
C ILE A 21 8.97 -12.73 4.47
N PHE A 22 8.56 -11.49 4.30
CA PHE A 22 7.96 -10.96 3.08
C PHE A 22 8.76 -11.27 1.80
N GLU A 23 10.08 -11.12 1.84
CA GLU A 23 10.96 -11.39 0.69
C GLU A 23 10.87 -12.85 0.25
N LYS A 24 10.82 -13.78 1.20
CA LYS A 24 10.68 -15.21 0.92
C LYS A 24 9.32 -15.53 0.31
N ASP A 25 8.26 -15.02 0.90
CA ASP A 25 6.88 -15.31 0.47
C ASP A 25 6.53 -14.69 -0.89
N THR A 26 7.31 -13.69 -1.34
CA THR A 26 7.14 -13.03 -2.64
C THR A 26 8.12 -13.52 -3.71
N SER A 27 9.06 -14.41 -3.36
CA SER A 27 10.11 -14.90 -4.26
C SER A 27 9.58 -15.57 -5.52
N ASP A 28 8.50 -16.36 -5.40
CA ASP A 28 7.91 -17.08 -6.52
C ASP A 28 7.29 -16.13 -7.56
N GLN A 29 6.64 -15.06 -7.10
CA GLN A 29 6.09 -14.04 -8.00
C GLN A 29 7.21 -13.27 -8.72
N ILE A 30 8.27 -12.91 -8.01
CA ILE A 30 9.45 -12.25 -8.60
C ILE A 30 10.08 -13.17 -9.66
N SER A 31 10.26 -14.46 -9.34
CA SER A 31 10.81 -15.46 -10.26
C SER A 31 9.93 -15.64 -11.51
N SER A 32 8.61 -15.69 -11.33
CA SER A 32 7.67 -15.76 -12.46
C SER A 32 7.80 -14.57 -13.42
N TRP A 33 7.94 -13.35 -12.90
CA TRP A 33 8.19 -12.17 -13.76
C TRP A 33 9.55 -12.23 -14.47
N GLN A 34 10.58 -12.74 -13.79
CA GLN A 34 11.92 -12.90 -14.40
C GLN A 34 11.93 -13.99 -15.49
N GLU A 35 11.19 -15.07 -15.30
CA GLU A 35 11.01 -16.11 -16.32
C GLU A 35 10.27 -15.58 -17.54
N LYS A 36 9.20 -14.80 -17.36
CA LYS A 36 8.52 -14.12 -18.47
C LYS A 36 9.48 -13.21 -19.25
N GLU A 37 10.32 -12.46 -18.56
CA GLU A 37 11.32 -11.58 -19.19
C GLU A 37 12.39 -12.36 -19.98
N ASN A 38 12.76 -13.55 -19.49
CA ASN A 38 13.70 -14.42 -20.21
C ASN A 38 13.09 -15.08 -21.46
N GLN A 39 11.76 -15.26 -21.48
CA GLN A 39 11.03 -15.86 -22.59
C GLN A 39 10.58 -14.85 -23.66
N ASP A 40 10.36 -13.60 -23.28
CA ASP A 40 9.90 -12.52 -24.16
C ASP A 40 10.82 -11.30 -24.04
N GLU A 41 11.59 -11.03 -25.09
CA GLU A 41 12.53 -9.89 -25.16
C GLU A 41 11.82 -8.52 -25.04
N ASN A 42 10.53 -8.44 -25.35
CA ASN A 42 9.75 -7.22 -25.25
C ASN A 42 9.19 -6.98 -23.84
N TYR A 43 9.09 -8.03 -23.02
CA TYR A 43 8.63 -7.93 -21.66
C TYR A 43 9.75 -7.47 -20.72
N LYS A 44 9.46 -6.52 -19.87
CA LYS A 44 10.35 -6.09 -18.77
C LYS A 44 9.61 -6.24 -17.46
N THR A 45 10.30 -6.76 -16.46
CA THR A 45 9.73 -6.87 -15.12
C THR A 45 9.32 -5.50 -14.57
N PRO A 46 8.23 -5.40 -13.73
CA PRO A 46 7.76 -4.14 -13.18
C PRO A 46 8.86 -3.34 -12.47
N PHE A 47 9.70 -3.98 -11.67
CA PHE A 47 10.79 -3.33 -10.96
C PHE A 47 11.92 -2.83 -11.88
N LYS A 48 12.12 -3.43 -13.06
CA LYS A 48 13.04 -2.89 -14.08
C LYS A 48 12.43 -1.68 -14.81
N LYS A 49 11.13 -1.72 -15.14
CA LYS A 49 10.41 -0.56 -15.69
C LYS A 49 10.48 0.63 -14.71
N LEU A 50 10.26 0.40 -13.42
CA LEU A 50 10.36 1.42 -12.38
C LEU A 50 11.74 2.08 -12.30
N ARG A 51 12.83 1.33 -12.49
CA ARG A 51 14.18 1.93 -12.54
C ARG A 51 14.35 2.96 -13.65
N GLY A 52 13.60 2.82 -14.73
CA GLY A 52 13.65 3.69 -15.90
C GLY A 52 12.77 4.93 -15.82
N ILE A 53 11.80 4.99 -14.91
CA ILE A 53 10.78 6.06 -14.90
C ILE A 53 11.30 7.41 -14.34
N GLY A 54 12.46 7.43 -13.70
CA GLY A 54 13.01 8.61 -13.03
C GLY A 54 13.02 9.89 -13.89
N PRO A 55 13.46 9.88 -15.16
CA PRO A 55 13.39 11.06 -16.02
C PRO A 55 12.00 11.65 -16.17
N SER A 56 10.98 10.81 -16.42
CA SER A 56 9.58 11.24 -16.53
C SER A 56 9.05 11.81 -15.23
N TYR A 57 9.45 11.23 -14.10
CA TYR A 57 9.11 11.76 -12.78
C TYR A 57 9.72 13.14 -12.51
N LEU A 58 11.01 13.34 -12.86
CA LEU A 58 11.65 14.64 -12.73
C LEU A 58 11.01 15.69 -13.64
N GLU A 59 10.52 15.31 -14.81
CA GLU A 59 9.79 16.21 -15.70
C GLU A 59 8.46 16.63 -15.06
N LEU A 60 7.69 15.69 -14.50
CA LEU A 60 6.48 15.99 -13.74
C LEU A 60 6.78 17.00 -12.61
N LEU A 61 7.78 16.75 -11.76
CA LEU A 61 8.11 17.64 -10.66
C LEU A 61 8.47 19.05 -11.13
N LYS A 62 9.13 19.20 -12.29
CA LYS A 62 9.40 20.51 -12.90
C LYS A 62 8.11 21.21 -13.31
N GLU A 63 7.14 20.50 -13.90
CA GLU A 63 5.85 21.09 -14.29
C GLU A 63 5.05 21.54 -13.06
N LEU A 64 4.99 20.73 -12.00
CA LEU A 64 4.31 21.06 -10.75
C LEU A 64 4.90 22.33 -10.08
N ASN A 65 6.23 22.50 -10.16
CA ASN A 65 6.93 23.65 -9.57
C ASN A 65 6.88 24.94 -10.40
N LYS A 66 6.26 24.93 -11.59
CA LYS A 66 6.11 26.14 -12.40
C LYS A 66 5.14 27.12 -11.75
N LYS A 67 5.63 28.31 -11.38
CA LYS A 67 4.84 29.35 -10.68
C LYS A 67 3.67 29.94 -11.50
N ASN A 68 3.80 29.96 -12.83
CA ASN A 68 2.81 30.60 -13.73
C ASN A 68 1.96 29.57 -14.49
N SER A 69 2.00 28.28 -14.15
CA SER A 69 1.17 27.26 -14.75
C SER A 69 -0.20 27.23 -14.06
N LYS A 70 -1.24 27.01 -14.82
CA LYS A 70 -2.58 26.83 -14.26
C LYS A 70 -2.67 25.49 -13.57
N ILE A 71 -3.60 25.36 -12.63
CA ILE A 71 -3.80 24.12 -11.89
C ILE A 71 -4.23 22.97 -12.83
N GLU A 72 -5.03 23.25 -13.85
CA GLU A 72 -5.47 22.29 -14.84
C GLU A 72 -4.27 21.71 -15.62
N ASP A 73 -3.30 22.55 -15.99
CA ASP A 73 -2.09 22.12 -16.71
C ASP A 73 -1.22 21.19 -15.84
N LYS A 74 -1.16 21.48 -14.54
CA LYS A 74 -0.41 20.67 -13.57
C LYS A 74 -1.10 19.32 -13.31
N ILE A 75 -2.43 19.31 -13.23
CA ILE A 75 -3.21 18.08 -13.11
C ILE A 75 -3.03 17.21 -14.37
N GLU A 76 -3.05 17.82 -15.55
CA GLU A 76 -2.82 17.06 -16.79
C GLU A 76 -1.39 16.51 -16.86
N ALA A 77 -0.39 17.26 -16.44
CA ALA A 77 0.99 16.74 -16.34
C ALA A 77 1.09 15.53 -15.37
N GLN A 78 0.37 15.58 -14.23
CA GLN A 78 0.28 14.43 -13.32
C GLN A 78 -0.37 13.24 -14.03
N ARG A 79 -1.46 13.45 -14.76
CA ARG A 79 -2.17 12.39 -15.50
C ARG A 79 -1.31 11.74 -16.56
N GLU A 80 -0.54 12.53 -17.31
CA GLU A 80 0.40 11.97 -18.31
C GLU A 80 1.46 11.09 -17.65
N PHE A 81 2.00 11.49 -16.51
CA PHE A 81 2.90 10.65 -15.74
C PHE A 81 2.18 9.39 -15.22
N MET A 82 0.96 9.53 -14.69
CA MET A 82 0.20 8.39 -14.16
C MET A 82 -0.17 7.36 -15.23
N LYS A 83 -0.35 7.74 -16.50
CA LYS A 83 -0.52 6.78 -17.59
C LYS A 83 0.68 5.84 -17.69
N LEU A 84 1.90 6.40 -17.69
CA LEU A 84 3.13 5.62 -17.74
C LEU A 84 3.32 4.79 -16.47
N PHE A 85 3.00 5.37 -15.33
CA PHE A 85 3.17 4.74 -14.03
C PHE A 85 2.22 3.54 -13.86
N LEU A 86 0.95 3.70 -14.18
CA LEU A 86 -0.05 2.64 -14.07
C LEU A 86 0.20 1.49 -15.06
N ASP A 87 0.75 1.77 -16.26
CA ASP A 87 1.16 0.76 -17.22
C ASP A 87 2.26 -0.17 -16.66
N ILE A 88 3.13 0.34 -15.80
CA ILE A 88 4.15 -0.49 -15.14
C ILE A 88 3.52 -1.60 -14.30
N PHE A 89 2.37 -1.32 -13.69
CA PHE A 89 1.64 -2.23 -12.82
C PHE A 89 0.47 -2.94 -13.51
N ASP A 90 0.43 -2.87 -14.84
CA ASP A 90 -0.57 -3.55 -15.70
C ASP A 90 -2.01 -3.04 -15.50
N TYR A 91 -2.17 -1.77 -15.09
CA TYR A 91 -3.46 -1.12 -15.04
C TYR A 91 -3.75 -0.34 -16.32
N GLU A 92 -4.93 -0.55 -16.89
CA GLU A 92 -5.42 0.29 -17.98
C GLU A 92 -5.78 1.69 -17.45
N TYR A 93 -5.08 2.71 -17.93
CA TYR A 93 -5.43 4.10 -17.62
C TYR A 93 -6.74 4.47 -18.32
N LYS A 94 -7.75 4.75 -17.53
CA LYS A 94 -9.06 5.19 -18.02
C LYS A 94 -9.65 6.22 -17.08
N GLN A 95 -9.45 7.51 -17.41
CA GLN A 95 -10.01 8.59 -16.64
C GLN A 95 -11.53 8.57 -16.68
N GLN A 96 -12.13 8.40 -15.53
CA GLN A 96 -13.59 8.39 -15.34
C GLN A 96 -13.93 8.99 -13.99
N SER A 97 -15.19 9.36 -13.81
CA SER A 97 -15.73 9.73 -12.49
C SER A 97 -16.78 8.72 -12.10
N ILE A 98 -16.86 8.43 -10.81
CA ILE A 98 -17.96 7.67 -10.23
C ILE A 98 -18.83 8.63 -9.43
N ASP A 99 -20.13 8.61 -9.70
CA ASP A 99 -21.11 9.38 -8.95
C ASP A 99 -21.59 8.56 -7.75
N ILE A 100 -21.44 9.14 -6.57
CA ILE A 100 -21.85 8.53 -5.32
C ILE A 100 -22.76 9.54 -4.62
N ASP A 101 -24.06 9.28 -4.63
CA ASP A 101 -25.08 10.22 -4.20
C ASP A 101 -24.96 11.56 -4.97
N GLU A 102 -24.68 12.65 -4.27
CA GLU A 102 -24.51 13.99 -4.86
C GLU A 102 -23.02 14.38 -4.99
N PHE A 103 -22.13 13.41 -5.14
CA PHE A 103 -20.69 13.64 -5.16
C PHE A 103 -19.99 12.79 -6.22
N SER A 104 -19.13 13.39 -7.04
CA SER A 104 -18.32 12.67 -8.03
C SER A 104 -16.88 12.50 -7.55
N VAL A 105 -16.35 11.29 -7.70
CA VAL A 105 -14.96 10.95 -7.33
C VAL A 105 -14.17 10.60 -8.60
N PRO A 106 -13.04 11.29 -8.87
CA PRO A 106 -12.24 11.04 -10.05
C PRO A 106 -11.42 9.76 -9.90
N LEU A 107 -11.52 8.88 -10.89
CA LEU A 107 -10.72 7.67 -11.00
C LEU A 107 -9.80 7.74 -12.21
N LEU A 108 -8.58 7.23 -12.03
CA LEU A 108 -7.63 6.98 -13.13
C LEU A 108 -7.74 5.57 -13.70
N SER A 109 -8.27 4.64 -12.91
CA SER A 109 -8.53 3.26 -13.31
C SER A 109 -9.50 2.59 -12.35
N SER A 110 -10.11 1.50 -12.79
CA SER A 110 -10.91 0.63 -11.94
C SER A 110 -10.78 -0.82 -12.40
N VAL A 111 -10.76 -1.74 -11.47
CA VAL A 111 -10.78 -3.18 -11.73
C VAL A 111 -12.04 -3.76 -11.17
N ALA A 112 -12.79 -4.49 -12.00
CA ALA A 112 -13.95 -5.27 -11.60
C ALA A 112 -13.62 -6.76 -11.59
N LYS A 113 -14.36 -7.54 -10.80
CA LYS A 113 -14.33 -9.00 -10.86
C LYS A 113 -15.14 -9.52 -12.04
N SER A 114 -15.10 -10.83 -12.25
CA SER A 114 -15.85 -11.53 -13.31
C SER A 114 -17.36 -11.34 -13.22
N ASP A 115 -17.90 -11.05 -12.03
CA ASP A 115 -19.31 -10.72 -11.77
C ASP A 115 -19.66 -9.25 -12.09
N GLY A 116 -18.69 -8.45 -12.53
CA GLY A 116 -18.85 -7.03 -12.83
C GLY A 116 -18.82 -6.11 -11.59
N LEU A 117 -18.68 -6.66 -10.37
CA LEU A 117 -18.60 -5.85 -9.17
C LEU A 117 -17.23 -5.17 -9.02
N PRO A 118 -17.19 -3.93 -8.50
CA PRO A 118 -15.95 -3.22 -8.31
C PRO A 118 -15.07 -3.93 -7.28
N TYR A 119 -13.79 -4.08 -7.62
CA TYR A 119 -12.81 -4.71 -6.74
C TYR A 119 -11.72 -3.76 -6.28
N LEU A 120 -11.19 -2.94 -7.20
CA LEU A 120 -10.19 -1.92 -6.92
C LEU A 120 -10.57 -0.62 -7.62
N TYR A 121 -10.51 0.49 -6.89
CA TYR A 121 -10.53 1.84 -7.46
C TYR A 121 -9.17 2.51 -7.31
N ILE A 122 -8.70 3.13 -8.38
CA ILE A 122 -7.51 4.00 -8.37
C ILE A 122 -7.99 5.43 -8.45
N VAL A 123 -8.01 6.10 -7.31
CA VAL A 123 -8.58 7.43 -7.08
C VAL A 123 -7.51 8.49 -7.29
N GLU A 124 -7.81 9.52 -8.07
CA GLU A 124 -6.91 10.64 -8.30
C GLU A 124 -6.99 11.64 -7.14
N SER A 125 -5.86 11.89 -6.49
CA SER A 125 -5.63 13.05 -5.63
C SER A 125 -4.67 14.02 -6.32
N PHE A 126 -4.66 15.28 -5.90
CA PHE A 126 -3.75 16.27 -6.44
C PHE A 126 -3.25 17.21 -5.35
N CYS A 127 -1.93 17.38 -5.26
CA CYS A 127 -1.28 18.47 -4.55
C CYS A 127 0.01 18.89 -5.30
N GLU A 128 0.32 20.18 -5.21
CA GLU A 128 1.50 20.73 -5.90
C GLU A 128 2.79 20.41 -5.14
N GLU A 129 2.72 20.41 -3.81
CA GLU A 129 3.82 20.13 -2.90
C GLU A 129 3.56 18.83 -2.13
N GLU A 130 4.57 18.31 -1.47
CA GLU A 130 4.43 17.14 -0.61
C GLU A 130 3.43 17.42 0.52
N CYS A 131 2.41 16.61 0.61
CA CYS A 131 1.35 16.70 1.61
C CYS A 131 0.84 15.30 1.95
N ASP A 132 0.16 15.14 3.09
CA ASP A 132 -0.52 13.88 3.38
C ASP A 132 -1.72 13.72 2.43
N ILE A 133 -1.63 12.71 1.56
CA ILE A 133 -2.62 12.44 0.52
C ILE A 133 -4.05 12.25 1.07
N LEU A 134 -4.20 11.70 2.28
CA LEU A 134 -5.51 11.46 2.89
C LEU A 134 -6.16 12.74 3.43
N THR A 135 -5.34 13.73 3.81
CA THR A 135 -5.82 15.04 4.28
C THR A 135 -6.00 16.04 3.14
N THR A 136 -5.47 15.73 1.95
CA THR A 136 -5.64 16.55 0.75
C THR A 136 -7.11 16.60 0.36
N THR A 137 -7.60 17.79 -0.06
CA THR A 137 -8.97 17.97 -0.52
C THR A 137 -9.10 17.76 -2.02
N LEU A 138 -10.22 17.16 -2.44
CA LEU A 138 -10.59 17.06 -3.85
C LEU A 138 -10.80 18.46 -4.42
N LYS A 139 -10.19 18.74 -5.56
CA LYS A 139 -10.32 20.01 -6.27
C LYS A 139 -11.30 19.88 -7.45
N LYS A 140 -12.05 20.95 -7.70
CA LYS A 140 -13.01 20.96 -8.80
C LYS A 140 -12.36 20.69 -10.16
N GLU A 141 -11.12 21.15 -10.34
CA GLU A 141 -10.34 21.01 -11.57
C GLU A 141 -9.95 19.55 -11.88
N GLN A 142 -10.10 18.63 -10.93
CA GLN A 142 -9.92 17.19 -11.15
C GLN A 142 -11.15 16.54 -11.79
N LEU A 143 -12.31 17.20 -11.70
CA LEU A 143 -13.59 16.70 -12.17
C LEU A 143 -13.90 17.20 -13.59
N LYS A 144 -14.78 16.49 -14.30
CA LYS A 144 -15.29 16.91 -15.59
C LYS A 144 -16.41 17.94 -15.41
N GLU A 145 -16.76 18.61 -16.49
CA GLU A 145 -17.75 19.69 -16.50
C GLU A 145 -19.16 19.25 -16.02
N LEU A 146 -19.51 17.97 -16.22
CA LEU A 146 -20.80 17.38 -15.81
C LEU A 146 -20.75 16.71 -14.44
N ASP A 147 -19.57 16.59 -13.82
CA ASP A 147 -19.41 15.94 -12.53
C ASP A 147 -19.94 16.84 -11.40
N THR A 148 -20.49 16.22 -10.37
CA THR A 148 -21.02 16.94 -9.22
C THR A 148 -19.92 17.22 -8.20
N PHE A 149 -19.73 18.50 -7.88
CA PHE A 149 -18.80 18.95 -6.84
C PHE A 149 -19.58 19.58 -5.67
N ASN A 150 -19.64 18.89 -4.55
CA ASN A 150 -20.39 19.33 -3.37
C ASN A 150 -19.43 19.80 -2.24
N GLY A 151 -18.55 20.74 -2.61
CA GLY A 151 -17.60 21.32 -1.66
C GLY A 151 -16.30 20.54 -1.49
N GLU A 152 -15.39 21.13 -0.74
CA GLU A 152 -14.08 20.54 -0.46
C GLU A 152 -14.21 19.44 0.59
N GLN A 153 -13.89 18.21 0.21
CA GLN A 153 -13.76 17.07 1.11
C GLN A 153 -12.39 16.46 0.98
N ASN A 154 -11.79 16.06 2.09
CA ASN A 154 -10.52 15.34 2.07
C ASN A 154 -10.72 13.87 1.68
N PHE A 155 -9.66 13.22 1.20
CA PHE A 155 -9.74 11.84 0.71
C PHE A 155 -10.04 10.83 1.81
N ASP A 156 -9.69 11.09 3.08
CA ASP A 156 -10.13 10.25 4.21
C ASP A 156 -11.66 10.22 4.31
N SER A 157 -12.30 11.38 4.26
CA SER A 157 -13.77 11.50 4.28
C SER A 157 -14.41 10.90 3.02
N ILE A 158 -13.85 11.15 1.84
CA ILE A 158 -14.35 10.59 0.58
C ILE A 158 -14.35 9.07 0.62
N ILE A 159 -13.27 8.45 1.09
CA ILE A 159 -13.16 6.99 1.21
C ILE A 159 -14.15 6.46 2.23
N THR A 160 -14.22 7.09 3.41
CA THR A 160 -15.04 6.62 4.52
C THR A 160 -16.52 6.79 4.26
N SER A 161 -16.93 7.98 3.79
CA SER A 161 -18.34 8.38 3.74
C SER A 161 -18.99 8.17 2.38
N HIS A 162 -18.19 8.04 1.31
CA HIS A 162 -18.74 7.88 -0.04
C HIS A 162 -18.31 6.53 -0.67
N ILE A 163 -17.00 6.23 -0.79
CA ILE A 163 -16.57 5.03 -1.51
C ILE A 163 -16.98 3.75 -0.77
N PHE A 164 -16.75 3.67 0.53
CA PHE A 164 -17.02 2.43 1.29
C PHE A 164 -18.47 2.28 1.75
N THR A 165 -19.31 3.29 1.57
CA THR A 165 -20.75 3.24 1.90
C THR A 165 -21.64 2.86 0.72
N GLN A 166 -21.08 2.70 -0.48
CA GLN A 166 -21.82 2.26 -1.66
C GLN A 166 -22.49 0.90 -1.43
N ASN A 167 -23.56 0.60 -2.19
CA ASN A 167 -24.21 -0.72 -2.15
C ASN A 167 -23.24 -1.87 -2.50
N PHE A 168 -22.31 -1.62 -3.43
CA PHE A 168 -21.25 -2.55 -3.85
C PHE A 168 -19.91 -1.85 -3.79
N PRO A 169 -19.35 -1.64 -2.58
CA PRO A 169 -18.09 -0.93 -2.44
C PRO A 169 -16.92 -1.80 -2.90
N PRO A 170 -15.86 -1.20 -3.46
CA PRO A 170 -14.66 -1.93 -3.82
C PRO A 170 -14.01 -2.53 -2.56
N ARG A 171 -13.28 -3.61 -2.76
CA ARG A 171 -12.45 -4.17 -1.68
C ARG A 171 -11.23 -3.29 -1.42
N TRP A 172 -10.60 -2.80 -2.48
CA TRP A 172 -9.38 -2.04 -2.45
C TRP A 172 -9.59 -0.62 -2.98
N VAL A 173 -8.94 0.33 -2.36
CA VAL A 173 -8.81 1.70 -2.85
C VAL A 173 -7.33 2.07 -2.86
N MET A 174 -6.86 2.54 -4.00
CA MET A 174 -5.53 3.10 -4.16
C MET A 174 -5.69 4.59 -4.45
N VAL A 175 -5.29 5.45 -3.52
CA VAL A 175 -5.27 6.90 -3.76
C VAL A 175 -3.89 7.29 -4.24
N VAL A 176 -3.82 8.01 -5.35
CA VAL A 176 -2.55 8.35 -6.00
C VAL A 176 -2.44 9.83 -6.32
N ASN A 177 -1.27 10.40 -6.11
CA ASN A 177 -0.86 11.70 -6.62
C ASN A 177 0.63 11.67 -7.03
N ALA A 178 1.19 12.81 -7.40
CA ALA A 178 2.58 12.93 -7.82
C ALA A 178 3.61 12.52 -6.73
N HIS A 179 3.26 12.61 -5.47
CA HIS A 179 4.18 12.43 -4.34
C HIS A 179 3.98 11.12 -3.60
N GLN A 180 2.72 10.68 -3.44
CA GLN A 180 2.37 9.55 -2.60
C GLN A 180 1.36 8.62 -3.26
N ILE A 181 1.41 7.36 -2.85
CA ILE A 181 0.35 6.38 -3.07
C ILE A 181 -0.06 5.83 -1.71
N VAL A 182 -1.36 5.64 -1.51
CA VAL A 182 -1.90 4.95 -0.34
C VAL A 182 -2.76 3.78 -0.81
N LEU A 183 -2.41 2.57 -0.39
CA LEU A 183 -3.18 1.35 -0.65
C LEU A 183 -3.99 0.97 0.58
N ILE A 184 -5.29 0.92 0.42
CA ILE A 184 -6.27 0.73 1.48
C ILE A 184 -7.10 -0.51 1.21
N GLU A 185 -7.19 -1.39 2.19
CA GLU A 185 -8.15 -2.48 2.22
C GLU A 185 -9.35 -2.10 3.08
N ARG A 186 -10.56 -2.25 2.54
CA ARG A 186 -11.80 -1.87 3.24
C ARG A 186 -11.92 -2.52 4.63
N ALA A 187 -11.58 -3.81 4.76
CA ALA A 187 -11.68 -4.53 6.02
C ALA A 187 -10.77 -3.96 7.13
N LYS A 188 -9.64 -3.35 6.76
CA LYS A 188 -8.64 -2.79 7.67
C LYS A 188 -8.79 -1.29 7.90
N TRP A 189 -9.59 -0.62 7.07
CA TRP A 189 -9.72 0.84 7.08
C TRP A 189 -10.24 1.42 8.40
N ALA A 190 -11.19 0.76 9.05
CA ALA A 190 -11.72 1.21 10.35
C ALA A 190 -10.64 1.32 11.43
N GLN A 191 -9.55 0.56 11.31
CA GLN A 191 -8.39 0.59 12.21
C GLN A 191 -7.28 1.51 11.67
N LYS A 192 -7.52 2.22 10.57
CA LYS A 192 -6.53 3.06 9.86
C LYS A 192 -5.25 2.29 9.51
N ARG A 193 -5.39 1.02 9.15
CA ARG A 193 -4.30 0.17 8.64
C ARG A 193 -4.25 0.29 7.14
N TYR A 194 -3.15 0.77 6.61
CA TYR A 194 -2.91 0.92 5.17
C TYR A 194 -1.41 0.98 4.86
N LEU A 195 -1.07 0.83 3.59
CA LEU A 195 0.30 1.01 3.13
C LEU A 195 0.42 2.37 2.44
N ARG A 196 1.47 3.12 2.81
CA ARG A 196 1.83 4.40 2.20
C ARG A 196 3.14 4.25 1.46
N PHE A 197 3.22 4.82 0.30
CA PHE A 197 4.40 4.78 -0.55
C PHE A 197 4.80 6.21 -0.91
N ASP A 198 6.04 6.58 -0.63
CA ASP A 198 6.66 7.82 -1.07
C ASP A 198 7.31 7.60 -2.44
N ILE A 199 6.72 8.20 -3.48
CA ILE A 199 7.15 7.98 -4.86
C ILE A 199 8.56 8.51 -5.09
N LYS A 200 8.88 9.68 -4.52
CA LYS A 200 10.18 10.32 -4.67
C LYS A 200 11.29 9.47 -4.06
N ASP A 201 11.13 9.06 -2.80
CA ASP A 201 12.12 8.23 -2.11
C ASP A 201 12.36 6.91 -2.87
N ILE A 202 11.30 6.25 -3.36
CA ILE A 202 11.39 4.99 -4.08
C ILE A 202 12.11 5.16 -5.43
N ILE A 203 11.74 6.19 -6.21
CA ILE A 203 12.28 6.42 -7.55
C ILE A 203 13.72 6.97 -7.50
N GLU A 204 14.06 7.81 -6.52
CA GLU A 204 15.40 8.39 -6.41
C GLU A 204 16.42 7.37 -5.87
N ARG A 205 16.07 6.61 -4.83
CA ARG A 205 16.99 5.66 -4.20
C ARG A 205 17.18 4.37 -5.00
N LYS A 206 16.15 3.90 -5.70
CA LYS A 206 16.18 2.70 -6.57
C LYS A 206 16.71 1.45 -5.89
N GLU A 207 16.45 1.30 -4.60
CA GLU A 207 16.85 0.11 -3.85
C GLU A 207 16.12 -1.12 -4.40
N ASP A 208 16.86 -2.17 -4.72
CA ASP A 208 16.33 -3.36 -5.41
C ASP A 208 15.18 -4.01 -4.65
N ASN A 209 15.35 -4.16 -3.34
CA ASN A 209 14.33 -4.76 -2.47
C ASN A 209 13.07 -3.91 -2.38
N THR A 210 13.23 -2.58 -2.29
CA THR A 210 12.10 -1.64 -2.28
C THR A 210 11.35 -1.68 -3.60
N LEU A 211 12.05 -1.66 -4.75
CA LEU A 211 11.42 -1.72 -6.07
C LEU A 211 10.65 -3.04 -6.27
N LYS A 212 11.20 -4.17 -5.82
CA LYS A 212 10.52 -5.47 -5.86
C LYS A 212 9.28 -5.47 -4.96
N ALA A 213 9.41 -5.03 -3.70
CA ALA A 213 8.31 -4.95 -2.77
C ALA A 213 7.20 -4.01 -3.27
N PHE A 214 7.57 -2.84 -3.79
CA PHE A 214 6.64 -1.88 -4.40
C PHE A 214 5.90 -2.49 -5.58
N SER A 215 6.62 -3.24 -6.43
CA SER A 215 6.00 -3.95 -7.55
C SER A 215 4.99 -5.01 -7.07
N ILE A 216 5.36 -5.82 -6.08
CA ILE A 216 4.46 -6.84 -5.51
C ILE A 216 3.21 -6.22 -4.89
N LEU A 217 3.38 -5.14 -4.14
CA LEU A 217 2.28 -4.55 -3.38
C LEU A 217 1.29 -3.75 -4.24
N LEU A 218 1.69 -3.32 -5.45
CA LEU A 218 0.84 -2.49 -6.31
C LEU A 218 0.45 -3.11 -7.65
N HIS A 219 1.05 -4.23 -8.06
CA HIS A 219 0.76 -4.83 -9.38
C HIS A 219 -0.66 -5.41 -9.42
N LYS A 220 -1.33 -5.25 -10.57
CA LYS A 220 -2.69 -5.75 -10.77
C LYS A 220 -2.83 -7.24 -10.52
N ASP A 221 -1.91 -8.06 -11.03
CA ASP A 221 -1.96 -9.51 -10.87
C ASP A 221 -1.83 -9.97 -9.41
N THR A 222 -1.19 -9.16 -8.56
CA THR A 222 -1.01 -9.49 -7.14
C THR A 222 -2.17 -9.03 -6.28
N ILE A 223 -2.78 -7.88 -6.61
CA ILE A 223 -3.94 -7.32 -5.88
C ILE A 223 -5.25 -7.94 -6.39
N ALA A 224 -5.43 -7.93 -7.71
CA ALA A 224 -6.69 -8.26 -8.37
C ALA A 224 -6.45 -9.22 -9.56
N PRO A 225 -5.95 -10.44 -9.30
CA PRO A 225 -5.76 -11.41 -10.37
C PRO A 225 -7.09 -11.75 -11.04
N THR A 226 -7.03 -12.03 -12.33
CA THR A 226 -8.21 -12.45 -13.11
C THR A 226 -8.78 -13.77 -12.58
N ASP A 227 -7.88 -14.69 -12.22
CA ASP A 227 -8.21 -16.00 -11.70
C ASP A 227 -7.46 -16.26 -10.39
N GLY A 228 -8.10 -16.97 -9.46
CA GLY A 228 -7.48 -17.40 -8.21
C GLY A 228 -7.57 -16.39 -7.07
N LEU A 229 -6.73 -16.62 -6.05
CA LEU A 229 -6.63 -15.78 -4.86
C LEU A 229 -5.62 -14.65 -5.08
N SER A 230 -5.89 -13.50 -4.49
CA SER A 230 -4.93 -12.40 -4.43
C SER A 230 -3.67 -12.83 -3.66
N LEU A 231 -2.49 -12.48 -4.20
CA LEU A 231 -1.25 -12.71 -3.45
C LEU A 231 -1.27 -11.94 -2.12
N LEU A 232 -1.85 -10.73 -2.12
CA LEU A 232 -1.97 -9.92 -0.89
C LEU A 232 -2.78 -10.62 0.20
N ASP A 233 -3.77 -11.45 -0.15
CA ASP A 233 -4.51 -12.27 0.81
C ASP A 233 -3.62 -13.34 1.44
N THR A 234 -2.80 -14.00 0.63
CA THR A 234 -1.83 -14.99 1.11
C THR A 234 -0.79 -14.34 2.04
N LEU A 235 -0.28 -13.17 1.66
CA LEU A 235 0.66 -12.41 2.50
C LEU A 235 0.03 -11.99 3.83
N ASP A 236 -1.23 -11.59 3.82
CA ASP A 236 -1.97 -11.22 5.04
C ASP A 236 -2.16 -12.41 5.97
N GLU A 237 -2.62 -13.53 5.43
CA GLU A 237 -2.76 -14.78 6.18
C GLU A 237 -1.44 -15.23 6.79
N ASN A 238 -0.35 -15.19 6.03
CA ASN A 238 0.98 -15.53 6.50
C ASN A 238 1.48 -14.55 7.56
N SER A 239 1.23 -13.25 7.41
CA SER A 239 1.56 -12.23 8.41
C SER A 239 0.89 -12.54 9.75
N HIS A 240 -0.40 -12.92 9.73
CA HIS A 240 -1.12 -13.32 10.94
C HIS A 240 -0.61 -14.62 11.55
N LYS A 241 -0.33 -15.65 10.74
CA LYS A 241 0.23 -16.93 11.23
C LYS A 241 1.58 -16.74 11.91
N HIS A 242 2.46 -15.93 11.32
CA HIS A 242 3.78 -15.64 11.91
C HIS A 242 3.66 -14.83 13.20
N ALA A 243 2.76 -13.85 13.27
CA ALA A 243 2.52 -13.10 14.51
C ALA A 243 2.03 -14.01 15.65
N PHE A 244 1.14 -14.95 15.33
CA PHE A 244 0.67 -15.94 16.30
C PHE A 244 1.80 -16.85 16.78
N GLY A 245 2.61 -17.40 15.85
CA GLY A 245 3.76 -18.25 16.19
C GLY A 245 4.77 -17.56 17.10
N VAL A 246 5.16 -16.31 16.79
CA VAL A 246 6.07 -15.50 17.62
C VAL A 246 5.47 -15.28 19.03
N THR A 247 4.15 -15.04 19.11
CA THR A 247 3.46 -14.83 20.38
C THR A 247 3.51 -16.10 21.26
N GLU A 248 3.28 -17.27 20.68
CA GLU A 248 3.34 -18.54 21.43
C GLU A 248 4.77 -18.87 21.87
N ASP A 249 5.77 -18.66 21.02
CA ASP A 249 7.18 -18.87 21.37
C ASP A 249 7.63 -17.91 22.49
N LEU A 250 7.15 -16.66 22.46
CA LEU A 250 7.43 -15.67 23.51
C LEU A 250 6.80 -16.09 24.84
N LYS A 251 5.53 -16.53 24.83
CA LYS A 251 4.86 -17.04 26.04
C LYS A 251 5.61 -18.22 26.63
N TYR A 252 6.03 -19.18 25.79
CA TYR A 252 6.81 -20.35 26.25
C TYR A 252 8.16 -19.93 26.85
N SER A 253 8.88 -19.06 26.18
CA SER A 253 10.17 -18.53 26.65
C SER A 253 10.05 -17.74 27.95
N LEU A 254 8.99 -16.91 28.08
CA LEU A 254 8.72 -16.17 29.31
C LEU A 254 8.40 -17.12 30.46
N ARG A 255 7.56 -18.14 30.24
CA ARG A 255 7.25 -19.16 31.24
C ARG A 255 8.52 -19.85 31.72
N ASN A 256 9.37 -20.31 30.80
CA ASN A 256 10.62 -20.96 31.15
C ASN A 256 11.55 -20.03 31.97
N ALA A 257 11.64 -18.76 31.59
CA ALA A 257 12.43 -17.77 32.32
C ALA A 257 11.91 -17.57 33.76
N VAL A 258 10.57 -17.47 33.92
CA VAL A 258 9.94 -17.35 35.25
C VAL A 258 10.15 -18.60 36.08
N GLU A 259 10.04 -19.80 35.52
CA GLU A 259 10.30 -21.06 36.19
C GLU A 259 11.78 -21.16 36.62
N LEU A 260 12.72 -20.75 35.76
CA LEU A 260 14.16 -20.73 36.09
C LEU A 260 14.46 -19.78 37.26
N LEU A 261 13.97 -18.54 37.19
CA LEU A 261 14.12 -17.55 38.26
C LEU A 261 13.50 -18.01 39.57
N GLY A 262 12.31 -18.63 39.49
CA GLY A 262 11.66 -19.22 40.69
C GLY A 262 12.47 -20.32 41.33
N ASN A 263 13.04 -21.23 40.52
CA ASN A 263 13.88 -22.31 41.01
C ASN A 263 15.18 -21.77 41.63
N GLU A 264 15.83 -20.79 41.01
CA GLU A 264 17.03 -20.15 41.55
C GLU A 264 16.74 -19.42 42.89
N ALA A 265 15.62 -18.71 42.96
CA ALA A 265 15.21 -18.07 44.22
C ALA A 265 14.97 -19.10 45.32
N ILE A 266 14.26 -20.20 45.04
CA ILE A 266 14.03 -21.29 46.01
C ILE A 266 15.37 -21.91 46.45
N PHE A 267 16.28 -22.15 45.52
CA PHE A 267 17.60 -22.69 45.81
C PHE A 267 18.40 -21.75 46.72
N TYR A 268 18.43 -20.46 46.42
CA TYR A 268 19.06 -19.42 47.23
C TYR A 268 18.51 -19.38 48.65
N TYR A 269 17.17 -19.39 48.82
CA TYR A 269 16.55 -19.39 50.13
C TYR A 269 16.86 -20.65 50.92
N LYS A 270 16.86 -21.84 50.29
CA LYS A 270 17.26 -23.10 50.94
C LYS A 270 18.70 -23.06 51.41
N GLN A 271 19.64 -22.58 50.59
CA GLN A 271 21.06 -22.48 50.94
C GLN A 271 21.28 -21.52 52.12
N ASN A 272 20.50 -20.45 52.23
CA ASN A 272 20.67 -19.46 53.27
C ASN A 272 19.71 -19.68 54.50
N SER A 273 19.07 -20.85 54.57
CA SER A 273 18.12 -21.21 55.64
C SER A 273 17.05 -20.17 55.90
N ILE A 274 16.62 -19.46 54.84
CA ILE A 274 15.55 -18.44 54.93
C ILE A 274 14.20 -19.14 54.72
N ASP A 275 13.37 -19.13 55.75
CA ASP A 275 12.02 -19.71 55.71
C ASP A 275 11.06 -18.72 55.07
N ILE A 276 10.57 -19.05 53.85
CA ILE A 276 9.67 -18.20 53.03
C ILE A 276 8.19 -18.37 53.45
N LEU A 277 7.85 -19.46 54.15
CA LEU A 277 6.47 -19.85 54.40
C LEU A 277 5.93 -19.31 55.77
N ASN A 278 6.75 -18.64 56.56
CA ASN A 278 6.38 -18.14 57.89
C ASN A 278 6.23 -16.59 57.94
N LYS A 279 5.55 -15.99 56.95
CA LYS A 279 5.03 -14.62 57.12
C LYS A 279 3.56 -14.57 56.78
#